data_416a2d5598e47364d1f8a2cf9cd6e453
#
_entry.id   416a2d5598e47364d1f8a2cf9cd6e453
#
_cell.length_a   1.000
_cell.length_b   1.000
_cell.length_c   1.000
_cell.angle_alpha   90.00
_cell.angle_beta   90.00
_cell.angle_gamma   90.00
#
_symmetry.space_group_name_H-M   'P 1'
#
loop_
_entity.id
_entity.type
_entity.pdbx_description
1 polymer ?
#
loop_
_entity_poly.entity_id
_entity_poly.type
_entity_poly.pdbx_seq_one_letter_code
_entity_poly.pdbx_strand_id
1 'polypeptide(L)' 'SASHIAEMLIVGSNMGIINAVKNIKKYSDAEPKILNLMERLLKFEENNVQELKKFL' A
#
# COMPACT_ATOMS: atom_id res chain seq x y z
N SER A 1 -3.76 -8.65 -20.97
CA SER A 1 -4.33 -9.78 -20.25
C SER A 1 -4.53 -9.43 -18.77
N ALA A 2 -5.33 -10.22 -18.10
CA ALA A 2 -5.57 -10.03 -16.66
C ALA A 2 -4.27 -10.13 -15.86
N SER A 3 -3.40 -11.07 -16.23
CA SER A 3 -2.09 -11.25 -15.58
C SER A 3 -1.22 -9.99 -15.74
N HIS A 4 -1.17 -9.41 -16.91
CA HIS A 4 -0.38 -8.20 -17.16
C HIS A 4 -0.92 -7.00 -16.38
N ILE A 5 -2.25 -6.85 -16.38
CA ILE A 5 -2.91 -5.78 -15.62
C ILE A 5 -2.62 -5.94 -14.11
N ALA A 6 -2.72 -7.17 -13.59
CA ALA A 6 -2.41 -7.45 -12.20
C ALA A 6 -0.96 -7.09 -11.86
N GLU A 7 -0.02 -7.43 -12.74
CA GLU A 7 1.39 -7.09 -12.58
C GLU A 7 1.60 -5.58 -12.46
N MET A 8 0.99 -4.81 -13.35
CA MET A 8 1.09 -3.34 -13.34
C MET A 8 0.51 -2.75 -12.05
N LEU A 9 -0.64 -3.27 -11.60
CA LEU A 9 -1.28 -2.79 -10.37
C LEU A 9 -0.46 -3.14 -9.13
N ILE A 10 0.18 -4.32 -9.12
CA ILE A 10 1.07 -4.71 -8.02
C ILE A 10 2.26 -3.76 -7.92
N VAL A 11 2.88 -3.43 -9.05
CA VAL A 11 4.00 -2.47 -9.06
C VAL A 11 3.56 -1.11 -8.50
N GLY A 12 2.41 -0.60 -8.94
CA GLY A 12 1.86 0.66 -8.44
C GLY A 12 1.54 0.60 -6.94
N SER A 13 0.94 -0.49 -6.49
CA SER A 13 0.61 -0.67 -5.07
C SER A 13 1.87 -0.77 -4.21
N ASN A 14 2.91 -1.46 -4.68
CA ASN A 14 4.18 -1.56 -3.95
C ASN A 14 4.84 -0.19 -3.80
N MET A 15 4.78 0.65 -4.82
CA MET A 15 5.28 2.03 -4.72
C MET A 15 4.48 2.83 -3.70
N GLY A 16 3.15 2.65 -3.66
CA GLY A 16 2.28 3.26 -2.67
C GLY A 16 2.63 2.82 -1.25
N ILE A 17 2.90 1.54 -1.05
CA ILE A 17 3.32 0.97 0.23
C ILE A 17 4.63 1.61 0.70
N ILE A 18 5.63 1.70 -0.18
CA ILE A 18 6.92 2.31 0.14
C ILE A 18 6.74 3.76 0.57
N ASN A 19 5.94 4.53 -0.18
CA ASN A 19 5.67 5.93 0.13
C ASN A 19 4.91 6.06 1.46
N ALA A 20 3.95 5.18 1.73
CA ALA A 20 3.21 5.17 2.99
C ALA A 20 4.13 4.93 4.18
N VAL A 21 5.03 3.94 4.09
CA VAL A 21 6.00 3.64 5.15
C VAL A 21 6.92 4.83 5.41
N LYS A 22 7.44 5.46 4.34
CA LYS A 22 8.29 6.64 4.46
C LYS A 22 7.55 7.79 5.13
N ASN A 23 6.30 8.02 4.76
CA ASN A 23 5.50 9.10 5.33
C ASN A 23 5.17 8.85 6.81
N ILE A 24 4.86 7.61 7.20
CA ILE A 24 4.63 7.25 8.59
C ILE A 24 5.88 7.57 9.43
N LYS A 25 7.05 7.19 8.94
CA LYS A 25 8.32 7.48 9.62
C LYS A 25 8.62 8.97 9.70
N LYS A 26 8.37 9.69 8.61
CA LYS A 26 8.66 11.13 8.51
C LYS A 26 7.75 11.97 9.41
N TYR A 27 6.50 11.56 9.54
CA TYR A 27 5.48 12.28 10.30
C TYR A 27 5.05 11.53 11.56
N SER A 28 5.99 10.85 12.20
CA SER A 28 5.74 10.04 13.40
C SER A 28 5.22 10.85 14.58
N ASP A 29 5.38 12.17 14.57
CA ASP A 29 4.85 13.09 15.58
C ASP A 29 3.45 13.63 15.24
N ALA A 30 2.86 13.17 14.16
CA ALA A 30 1.50 13.56 13.77
C ALA A 30 0.47 13.02 14.78
N GLU A 31 -0.75 13.59 14.71
CA GLU A 31 -1.83 13.14 15.58
C GLU A 31 -2.08 11.64 15.46
N PRO A 32 -2.37 10.95 16.59
CA PRO A 32 -2.63 9.50 16.56
C PRO A 32 -3.71 9.07 15.58
N LYS A 33 -4.74 9.89 15.35
CA LYS A 33 -5.78 9.61 14.38
C LYS A 33 -5.22 9.54 12.95
N ILE A 34 -4.30 10.43 12.62
CA ILE A 34 -3.68 10.50 11.30
C ILE A 34 -2.78 9.29 11.10
N LEU A 35 -1.94 8.97 12.08
CA LEU A 35 -1.06 7.80 12.02
C LEU A 35 -1.86 6.51 11.87
N ASN A 36 -2.95 6.39 12.61
CA ASN A 36 -3.83 5.22 12.57
C ASN A 36 -4.46 5.06 11.18
N LEU A 37 -4.92 6.16 10.58
CA LEU A 37 -5.46 6.15 9.23
C LEU A 37 -4.40 5.74 8.21
N MET A 38 -3.19 6.26 8.32
CA MET A 38 -2.07 5.90 7.43
C MET A 38 -1.74 4.41 7.52
N GLU A 39 -1.72 3.85 8.73
CA GLU A 39 -1.47 2.42 8.93
C GLU A 39 -2.59 1.56 8.34
N ARG A 40 -3.84 2.00 8.45
CA ARG A 40 -4.98 1.30 7.85
C ARG A 40 -4.91 1.30 6.33
N LEU A 41 -4.51 2.41 5.74
CA LEU A 41 -4.31 2.51 4.29
C LEU A 41 -3.18 1.59 3.83
N LEU A 42 -2.09 1.53 4.60
CA LEU A 42 -0.98 0.63 4.30
C LEU A 42 -1.44 -0.84 4.28
N LYS A 43 -2.19 -1.27 5.29
CA LYS A 43 -2.74 -2.62 5.35
C LYS A 43 -3.68 -2.91 4.18
N PHE A 44 -4.48 -1.95 3.81
CA PHE A 44 -5.39 -2.06 2.66
C PHE A 44 -4.60 -2.31 1.37
N GLU A 45 -3.53 -1.56 1.14
CA GLU A 45 -2.67 -1.74 -0.03
C GLU A 45 -1.97 -3.10 -0.03
N GLU A 46 -1.47 -3.54 1.12
CA GLU A 46 -0.84 -4.86 1.26
C GLU A 46 -1.81 -5.99 0.93
N ASN A 47 -3.06 -5.88 1.39
CA ASN A 47 -4.11 -6.84 1.07
C ASN A 47 -4.44 -6.85 -0.42
N ASN A 48 -4.48 -5.68 -1.04
CA ASN A 48 -4.72 -5.57 -2.48
C ASN A 48 -3.63 -6.28 -3.28
N VAL A 49 -2.37 -6.15 -2.89
CA VAL A 49 -1.26 -6.85 -3.54
C VAL A 49 -1.46 -8.36 -3.44
N GLN A 50 -1.86 -8.88 -2.26
CA GLN A 50 -2.10 -10.31 -2.09
C GLN A 50 -3.23 -10.81 -2.99
N GLU A 51 -4.32 -10.04 -3.10
CA GLU A 51 -5.43 -10.39 -3.99
C GLU A 51 -5.01 -10.37 -5.47
N LEU A 52 -4.24 -9.37 -5.86
CA LEU A 52 -3.78 -9.24 -7.25
C LEU A 52 -2.85 -10.38 -7.66
N LYS A 53 -2.06 -10.91 -6.74
CA LYS A 53 -1.16 -12.05 -7.01
C LYS A 53 -1.90 -13.29 -7.50
N LYS A 54 -3.17 -13.43 -7.17
CA LYS A 54 -3.99 -14.55 -7.62
C LYS A 54 -4.20 -14.56 -9.13
N PHE A 55 -3.99 -13.44 -9.80
CA PHE A 55 -4.17 -13.28 -11.24
C PHE A 55 -2.88 -13.40 -12.05
N LEU A 56 -1.77 -13.60 -11.38
CA LEU A 56 -0.45 -13.72 -12.07
C LEU A 56 -0.27 -15.05 -12.81
#